data_65c8aa0dd279a312f20f8d67facb37c1
#
_entry.id   65c8aa0dd279a312f20f8d67facb37c1
#
_cell.length_a   1.000
_cell.length_b   1.000
_cell.length_c   1.000
_cell.angle_alpha   90.00
_cell.angle_beta   90.00
_cell.angle_gamma   90.00
#
_symmetry.space_group_name_H-M   'P 1'
#
loop_
_entity.id
_entity.type
_entity.pdbx_description
1 polymer ?
#
loop_
_entity_poly.entity_id
_entity_poly.type
_entity_poly.pdbx_seq_one_letter_code
_entity_poly.pdbx_strand_id
1 'polypeptide(L)'
;MKKIISLALCLVLSGFVLAGCSSNSEPFEEKTYTPDTAVSGIELNVEDREIEVSLSPDEEVHIAYSENSKEYYEISVSDDQVLTMTSASNKEWTDYIGSKPAAEDRKISLQVPDALLETLTLSTTNENVTLPDLSVTGSIRISSNGGDITFGTLDVGCRGKDGCR
;
A
#
# COMPACT_ATOMS: atom_id res chain seq x y z
N MET A 1 13.95 7.99 -34.57
CA MET A 1 14.63 8.08 -33.28
C MET A 1 13.95 7.09 -32.34
N LYS A 2 14.64 6.01 -32.00
CA LYS A 2 14.07 4.90 -31.22
C LYS A 2 14.20 5.25 -29.74
N LYS A 3 13.09 5.42 -29.02
CA LYS A 3 13.09 5.57 -27.57
C LYS A 3 13.31 4.21 -26.94
N ILE A 4 14.44 4.02 -26.31
CA ILE A 4 14.78 2.83 -25.54
C ILE A 4 14.16 3.05 -24.16
N ILE A 5 13.10 2.29 -23.87
CA ILE A 5 12.51 2.20 -22.54
C ILE A 5 13.45 1.27 -21.74
N SER A 6 14.22 1.86 -20.84
CA SER A 6 15.10 1.12 -19.93
C SER A 6 14.26 0.66 -18.74
N LEU A 7 13.87 -0.61 -18.75
CA LEU A 7 13.21 -1.28 -17.63
C LEU A 7 14.31 -1.66 -16.62
N ALA A 8 14.59 -0.82 -15.64
CA ALA A 8 15.49 -1.14 -14.55
C ALA A 8 14.69 -1.83 -13.41
N LEU A 9 14.64 -3.15 -13.47
CA LEU A 9 14.10 -4.01 -12.42
C LEU A 9 15.19 -4.17 -11.35
N CYS A 10 15.16 -3.35 -10.29
CA CYS A 10 15.97 -3.57 -9.10
C CYS A 10 15.32 -4.61 -8.19
N LEU A 11 15.65 -5.88 -8.43
CA LEU A 11 15.31 -6.99 -7.54
C LEU A 11 16.38 -7.08 -6.43
N VAL A 12 16.08 -6.58 -5.25
CA VAL A 12 16.88 -6.86 -4.06
C VAL A 12 16.27 -8.09 -3.36
N LEU A 13 16.83 -9.25 -3.65
CA LEU A 13 16.53 -10.51 -2.97
C LEU A 13 17.29 -10.55 -1.63
N SER A 14 16.57 -10.28 -0.54
CA SER A 14 17.03 -10.61 0.81
C SER A 14 16.31 -11.88 1.27
N GLY A 15 16.88 -13.04 0.98
CA GLY A 15 16.35 -14.32 1.41
C GLY A 15 16.61 -14.59 2.89
N PHE A 16 15.56 -14.64 3.70
CA PHE A 16 15.57 -15.34 4.98
C PHE A 16 14.58 -16.52 4.89
N VAL A 17 15.12 -17.71 4.74
CA VAL A 17 14.34 -18.95 4.83
C VAL A 17 14.23 -19.34 6.31
N LEU A 18 13.09 -19.09 6.92
CA LEU A 18 12.70 -19.74 8.16
C LEU A 18 11.74 -20.90 7.81
N ALA A 19 12.27 -22.11 7.86
CA ALA A 19 11.47 -23.32 7.75
C ALA A 19 10.63 -23.50 9.02
N GLY A 20 9.32 -23.23 8.88
CA GLY A 20 8.30 -23.44 9.93
C GLY A 20 7.12 -24.23 9.39
N CYS A 21 6.88 -25.36 9.94
CA CYS A 21 5.85 -26.38 9.83
C CYS A 21 4.56 -26.12 9.02
N SER A 22 4.41 -26.92 7.94
CA SER A 22 3.18 -27.68 7.55
C SER A 22 1.79 -27.07 7.82
N SER A 23 1.39 -26.13 7.02
CA SER A 23 0.05 -26.03 6.46
C SER A 23 0.19 -26.05 4.93
N ASN A 24 -0.78 -26.62 4.20
CA ASN A 24 -0.76 -26.69 2.74
C ASN A 24 -0.95 -25.31 2.05
N SER A 25 -0.66 -24.22 2.74
CA SER A 25 -0.68 -22.86 2.21
C SER A 25 0.73 -22.50 1.77
N GLU A 26 0.84 -21.98 0.57
CA GLU A 26 2.07 -21.41 0.04
C GLU A 26 2.54 -20.27 0.96
N PRO A 27 3.83 -20.21 1.31
CA PRO A 27 4.35 -19.16 2.20
C PRO A 27 4.24 -17.80 1.50
N PHE A 28 3.98 -16.77 2.31
CA PHE A 28 4.06 -15.39 1.86
C PHE A 28 5.53 -14.96 1.76
N GLU A 29 5.82 -14.13 0.77
CA GLU A 29 7.12 -13.49 0.57
C GLU A 29 6.97 -11.99 0.83
N GLU A 30 7.86 -11.46 1.66
CA GLU A 30 7.93 -10.02 1.90
C GLU A 30 8.55 -9.31 0.70
N LYS A 31 7.90 -8.23 0.24
CA LYS A 31 8.32 -7.41 -0.90
C LYS A 31 8.28 -5.94 -0.55
N THR A 32 9.07 -5.18 -1.30
CA THR A 32 9.08 -3.73 -1.25
C THR A 32 8.90 -3.15 -2.64
N TYR A 33 8.19 -2.03 -2.71
CA TYR A 33 8.00 -1.27 -3.94
C TYR A 33 8.33 0.21 -3.69
N THR A 34 9.13 0.78 -4.55
CA THR A 34 9.43 2.22 -4.61
C THR A 34 9.20 2.66 -6.05
N PRO A 35 8.35 3.65 -6.30
CA PRO A 35 8.11 4.16 -7.66
C PRO A 35 9.37 4.78 -8.27
N ASP A 36 9.62 4.51 -9.56
CA ASP A 36 10.72 5.16 -10.31
C ASP A 36 10.38 6.60 -10.74
N THR A 37 9.15 7.04 -10.50
CA THR A 37 8.63 8.35 -10.92
C THR A 37 7.98 9.06 -9.73
N ALA A 38 7.94 10.39 -9.79
CA ALA A 38 7.26 11.18 -8.78
C ALA A 38 5.78 10.76 -8.62
N VAL A 39 5.32 10.71 -7.38
CA VAL A 39 3.95 10.38 -7.00
C VAL A 39 3.32 11.59 -6.33
N SER A 40 2.19 12.05 -6.84
CA SER A 40 1.38 13.13 -6.26
C SER A 40 0.10 12.63 -5.60
N GLY A 41 -0.35 11.42 -5.94
CA GLY A 41 -1.53 10.79 -5.36
C GLY A 41 -1.31 9.31 -5.08
N ILE A 42 -1.97 8.80 -4.05
CA ILE A 42 -1.92 7.39 -3.67
C ILE A 42 -3.33 6.84 -3.52
N GLU A 43 -3.58 5.68 -4.13
CA GLU A 43 -4.82 4.93 -4.01
C GLU A 43 -4.51 3.46 -3.69
N LEU A 44 -4.73 3.05 -2.44
CA LEU A 44 -4.68 1.66 -2.00
C LEU A 44 -6.10 1.12 -1.85
N ASN A 45 -6.42 0.07 -2.61
CA ASN A 45 -7.69 -0.65 -2.51
C ASN A 45 -7.39 -2.13 -2.29
N VAL A 46 -7.34 -2.53 -1.02
CA VAL A 46 -6.88 -3.85 -0.61
C VAL A 46 -7.93 -4.57 0.23
N GLU A 47 -7.87 -5.90 0.24
CA GLU A 47 -8.80 -6.74 0.97
C GLU A 47 -8.09 -7.46 2.12
N ASP A 48 -8.71 -7.42 3.32
CA ASP A 48 -8.24 -8.11 4.53
C ASP A 48 -6.75 -7.81 4.86
N ARG A 49 -6.35 -6.53 4.69
CA ARG A 49 -4.99 -6.05 4.97
C ARG A 49 -5.01 -4.86 5.92
N GLU A 50 -4.21 -4.96 6.97
CA GLU A 50 -3.89 -3.83 7.82
C GLU A 50 -3.03 -2.84 7.05
N ILE A 51 -3.38 -1.55 7.11
CA ILE A 51 -2.59 -0.48 6.47
C ILE A 51 -2.00 0.39 7.58
N GLU A 52 -0.68 0.41 7.67
CA GLU A 52 0.05 1.32 8.53
C GLU A 52 0.78 2.35 7.70
N VAL A 53 0.42 3.62 7.88
CA VAL A 53 1.08 4.74 7.21
C VAL A 53 2.10 5.38 8.15
N SER A 54 3.26 5.72 7.62
CA SER A 54 4.30 6.47 8.34
C SER A 54 4.92 7.53 7.42
N LEU A 55 5.61 8.49 8.02
CA LEU A 55 6.36 9.47 7.23
C LEU A 55 7.63 8.84 6.67
N SER A 56 7.92 9.14 5.41
CA SER A 56 9.14 8.71 4.74
C SER A 56 10.34 9.55 5.20
N PRO A 57 11.49 8.93 5.45
CA PRO A 57 12.69 9.65 5.84
C PRO A 57 13.43 10.33 4.67
N ASP A 58 13.13 9.96 3.43
CA ASP A 58 13.83 10.38 2.21
C ASP A 58 12.94 11.08 1.19
N GLU A 59 11.72 11.45 1.60
CA GLU A 59 10.72 12.13 0.76
C GLU A 59 10.22 11.30 -0.44
N GLU A 60 10.48 9.99 -0.47
CA GLU A 60 9.97 9.06 -1.48
C GLU A 60 8.82 8.20 -0.91
N VAL A 61 8.01 7.63 -1.79
CA VAL A 61 6.99 6.67 -1.40
C VAL A 61 7.59 5.28 -1.36
N HIS A 62 7.40 4.56 -0.24
CA HIS A 62 7.79 3.15 -0.13
C HIS A 62 6.61 2.32 0.37
N ILE A 63 6.45 1.14 -0.21
CA ILE A 63 5.44 0.17 0.21
C ILE A 63 6.14 -1.13 0.55
N ALA A 64 5.98 -1.63 1.78
CA ALA A 64 6.37 -2.97 2.18
C ALA A 64 5.11 -3.82 2.39
N TYR A 65 5.10 -5.03 1.83
CA TYR A 65 3.94 -5.91 1.83
C TYR A 65 4.38 -7.37 1.66
N SER A 66 3.47 -8.31 1.96
CA SER A 66 3.70 -9.73 1.73
C SER A 66 2.68 -10.28 0.75
N GLU A 67 3.14 -11.12 -0.19
CA GLU A 67 2.29 -11.77 -1.20
C GLU A 67 2.75 -13.20 -1.51
N ASN A 68 1.89 -13.97 -2.14
CA ASN A 68 2.20 -15.28 -2.71
C ASN A 68 1.49 -15.46 -4.07
N SER A 69 1.56 -16.62 -4.70
CA SER A 69 0.94 -16.83 -6.01
C SER A 69 -0.59 -16.79 -6.01
N LYS A 70 -1.21 -16.92 -4.83
CA LYS A 70 -2.67 -16.91 -4.66
C LYS A 70 -3.23 -15.58 -4.21
N GLU A 71 -2.45 -14.80 -3.46
CA GLU A 71 -2.80 -13.47 -2.97
C GLU A 71 -1.66 -12.52 -3.29
N TYR A 72 -1.88 -11.59 -4.20
CA TYR A 72 -0.86 -10.68 -4.71
C TYR A 72 -1.46 -9.30 -5.00
N TYR A 73 -0.63 -8.38 -5.44
CA TYR A 73 -1.06 -7.01 -5.74
C TYR A 73 -0.68 -6.58 -7.15
N GLU A 74 -1.57 -5.83 -7.75
CA GLU A 74 -1.29 -5.05 -8.94
C GLU A 74 -0.91 -3.63 -8.51
N ILE A 75 0.34 -3.24 -8.81
CA ILE A 75 0.87 -1.92 -8.45
C ILE A 75 1.30 -1.19 -9.72
N SER A 76 0.84 0.04 -9.87
CA SER A 76 1.18 0.88 -11.02
C SER A 76 1.17 2.36 -10.66
N VAL A 77 1.89 3.17 -11.44
CA VAL A 77 1.80 4.64 -11.39
C VAL A 77 1.28 5.12 -12.73
N SER A 78 0.22 5.92 -12.69
CA SER A 78 -0.40 6.50 -13.90
C SER A 78 0.39 7.69 -14.44
N ASP A 79 0.06 8.14 -15.66
CA ASP A 79 0.62 9.37 -16.25
C ASP A 79 0.27 10.62 -15.42
N ASP A 80 -0.81 10.58 -14.64
CA ASP A 80 -1.22 11.63 -13.70
C ASP A 80 -0.50 11.54 -12.34
N GLN A 81 0.54 10.72 -12.25
CA GLN A 81 1.34 10.52 -11.03
C GLN A 81 0.55 9.94 -9.84
N VAL A 82 -0.49 9.17 -10.10
CA VAL A 82 -1.23 8.45 -9.06
C VAL A 82 -0.72 7.02 -8.96
N LEU A 83 -0.20 6.65 -7.79
CA LEU A 83 0.17 5.29 -7.46
C LEU A 83 -1.08 4.53 -7.04
N THR A 84 -1.37 3.43 -7.73
CA THR A 84 -2.47 2.54 -7.42
C THR A 84 -1.95 1.17 -6.99
N MET A 85 -2.47 0.63 -5.88
CA MET A 85 -2.23 -0.74 -5.41
C MET A 85 -3.56 -1.41 -5.16
N THR A 86 -3.81 -2.52 -5.83
CA THR A 86 -5.07 -3.26 -5.73
C THR A 86 -4.80 -4.73 -5.43
N SER A 87 -5.56 -5.30 -4.50
CA SER A 87 -5.52 -6.74 -4.24
C SER A 87 -5.99 -7.53 -5.44
N ALA A 88 -5.24 -8.57 -5.76
CA ALA A 88 -5.59 -9.57 -6.78
C ALA A 88 -5.48 -10.98 -6.19
N SER A 89 -6.29 -11.90 -6.69
CA SER A 89 -6.36 -13.25 -6.13
C SER A 89 -6.56 -14.30 -7.20
N ASN A 90 -5.80 -15.40 -7.09
CA ASN A 90 -5.96 -16.64 -7.84
C ASN A 90 -6.48 -17.77 -6.95
N LYS A 91 -7.18 -17.43 -5.87
CA LYS A 91 -7.76 -18.41 -4.93
C LYS A 91 -8.88 -19.20 -5.56
N GLU A 92 -8.85 -20.52 -5.35
CA GLU A 92 -9.97 -21.39 -5.58
C GLU A 92 -10.89 -21.43 -4.34
N TRP A 93 -12.12 -21.93 -4.47
CA TRP A 93 -13.08 -22.01 -3.36
C TRP A 93 -12.54 -22.79 -2.15
N THR A 94 -11.65 -23.76 -2.37
CA THR A 94 -11.01 -24.58 -1.33
C THR A 94 -10.00 -23.77 -0.50
N ASP A 95 -9.42 -22.72 -1.07
CA ASP A 95 -8.43 -21.87 -0.40
C ASP A 95 -9.07 -20.95 0.65
N TYR A 96 -10.38 -20.76 0.59
CA TYR A 96 -11.14 -20.03 1.60
C TYR A 96 -11.49 -20.89 2.84
N ILE A 97 -11.21 -22.21 2.78
CA ILE A 97 -11.43 -23.14 3.88
C ILE A 97 -10.11 -23.30 4.64
N GLY A 98 -9.89 -22.49 5.66
CA GLY A 98 -8.66 -22.57 6.46
C GLY A 98 -8.51 -21.39 7.40
N SER A 99 -7.34 -21.30 8.03
CA SER A 99 -6.97 -20.14 8.84
C SER A 99 -6.57 -18.96 7.95
N LYS A 100 -6.88 -17.75 8.39
CA LYS A 100 -6.35 -16.53 7.77
C LYS A 100 -4.80 -16.55 7.81
N PRO A 101 -4.12 -15.88 6.85
CA PRO A 101 -2.69 -15.65 6.93
C PRO A 101 -2.27 -15.04 8.27
N ALA A 102 -1.03 -15.21 8.65
CA ALA A 102 -0.50 -14.60 9.87
C ALA A 102 -0.66 -13.06 9.84
N ALA A 103 -0.68 -12.42 11.00
CA ALA A 103 -0.91 -10.97 11.06
C ALA A 103 0.20 -10.19 10.32
N GLU A 104 1.45 -10.66 10.43
CA GLU A 104 2.59 -10.10 9.71
C GLU A 104 2.43 -10.18 8.19
N ASP A 105 1.85 -11.26 7.65
CA ASP A 105 1.61 -11.44 6.22
C ASP A 105 0.43 -10.59 5.69
N ARG A 106 -0.38 -10.04 6.59
CA ARG A 106 -1.54 -9.21 6.25
C ARG A 106 -1.31 -7.72 6.42
N LYS A 107 -0.08 -7.32 6.71
CA LYS A 107 0.29 -5.92 6.94
C LYS A 107 0.86 -5.30 5.67
N ILE A 108 0.39 -4.08 5.38
CA ILE A 108 0.98 -3.18 4.39
C ILE A 108 1.53 -1.98 5.14
N SER A 109 2.83 -1.74 5.00
CA SER A 109 3.49 -0.55 5.54
C SER A 109 3.72 0.43 4.39
N LEU A 110 3.05 1.58 4.46
CA LEU A 110 3.14 2.65 3.47
C LEU A 110 3.91 3.83 4.07
N GLN A 111 5.05 4.15 3.51
CA GLN A 111 5.80 5.36 3.85
C GLN A 111 5.50 6.45 2.82
N VAL A 112 5.12 7.62 3.30
CA VAL A 112 4.73 8.74 2.44
C VAL A 112 5.53 10.01 2.79
N PRO A 113 5.87 10.84 1.80
CA PRO A 113 6.45 12.14 2.07
C PRO A 113 5.46 13.06 2.77
N ASP A 114 5.94 13.87 3.71
CA ASP A 114 5.11 14.89 4.35
C ASP A 114 4.82 16.04 3.38
N ALA A 115 3.55 16.46 3.30
CA ALA A 115 3.06 17.61 2.53
C ALA A 115 3.29 17.57 1.00
N LEU A 116 3.78 16.48 0.42
CA LEU A 116 3.98 16.36 -1.04
C LEU A 116 2.79 15.75 -1.78
N LEU A 117 1.92 15.04 -1.08
CA LEU A 117 0.76 14.40 -1.70
C LEU A 117 -0.39 15.39 -1.96
N GLU A 118 -1.01 15.25 -3.12
CA GLU A 118 -2.27 15.91 -3.43
C GLU A 118 -3.46 15.10 -2.91
N THR A 119 -3.41 13.78 -3.08
CA THR A 119 -4.50 12.88 -2.67
C THR A 119 -3.99 11.63 -1.98
N LEU A 120 -4.72 11.19 -0.95
CA LEU A 120 -4.49 9.92 -0.28
C LEU A 120 -5.83 9.19 -0.11
N THR A 121 -5.99 8.07 -0.79
CA THR A 121 -7.15 7.18 -0.67
C THR A 121 -6.71 5.82 -0.17
N LEU A 122 -7.22 5.40 0.99
CA LEU A 122 -6.94 4.10 1.59
C LEU A 122 -8.24 3.35 1.83
N SER A 123 -8.35 2.15 1.30
CA SER A 123 -9.50 1.28 1.47
C SER A 123 -9.06 -0.13 1.83
N THR A 124 -9.62 -0.69 2.89
CA THR A 124 -9.44 -2.09 3.28
C THR A 124 -10.74 -2.70 3.75
N THR A 125 -10.79 -4.04 3.85
CA THR A 125 -11.88 -4.77 4.48
C THR A 125 -11.38 -5.44 5.76
N ASN A 126 -12.20 -5.42 6.83
CA ASN A 126 -12.02 -6.15 8.09
C ASN A 126 -10.71 -5.92 8.87
N GLU A 127 -9.87 -4.98 8.46
CA GLU A 127 -8.56 -4.72 9.09
C GLU A 127 -8.41 -3.23 9.39
N ASN A 128 -7.45 -2.91 10.25
CA ASN A 128 -7.22 -1.55 10.74
C ASN A 128 -6.46 -0.69 9.74
N VAL A 129 -6.68 0.63 9.84
CA VAL A 129 -5.90 1.64 9.14
C VAL A 129 -5.35 2.62 10.17
N THR A 130 -4.03 2.78 10.19
CA THR A 130 -3.35 3.70 11.12
C THR A 130 -2.55 4.73 10.33
N LEU A 131 -2.72 6.01 10.66
CA LEU A 131 -2.01 7.12 10.05
C LEU A 131 -1.32 7.98 11.12
N PRO A 132 -0.15 8.56 10.83
CA PRO A 132 0.48 9.57 11.67
C PRO A 132 -0.21 10.93 11.50
N ASP A 133 0.34 11.97 12.10
CA ASP A 133 0.09 13.34 11.69
C ASP A 133 0.54 13.49 10.24
N LEU A 134 -0.34 13.96 9.36
CA LEU A 134 -0.10 14.01 7.92
C LEU A 134 -0.77 15.22 7.27
N SER A 135 -0.07 15.84 6.32
CA SER A 135 -0.58 16.93 5.50
C SER A 135 -0.69 16.52 4.03
N VAL A 136 -1.82 16.82 3.39
CA VAL A 136 -1.99 16.69 1.94
C VAL A 136 -2.58 17.98 1.36
N THR A 137 -2.31 18.26 0.10
CA THR A 137 -2.76 19.52 -0.52
C THR A 137 -4.16 19.47 -1.13
N GLY A 138 -4.76 18.29 -1.23
CA GLY A 138 -6.07 18.10 -1.86
C GLY A 138 -7.07 17.35 -0.99
N SER A 139 -7.02 16.02 -0.95
CA SER A 139 -8.00 15.23 -0.19
C SER A 139 -7.44 13.97 0.45
N ILE A 140 -7.98 13.62 1.62
CA ILE A 140 -7.77 12.35 2.29
C ILE A 140 -9.09 11.60 2.34
N ARG A 141 -9.09 10.33 1.89
CA ARG A 141 -10.23 9.43 1.99
C ARG A 141 -9.77 8.11 2.58
N ILE A 142 -10.37 7.70 3.69
CA ILE A 142 -10.04 6.45 4.36
C ILE A 142 -11.32 5.67 4.61
N SER A 143 -11.29 4.38 4.31
CA SER A 143 -12.41 3.48 4.60
C SER A 143 -11.91 2.10 5.06
N SER A 144 -12.56 1.57 6.08
CA SER A 144 -12.47 0.17 6.49
C SER A 144 -13.86 -0.38 6.72
N ASN A 145 -14.14 -1.57 6.21
CA ASN A 145 -15.46 -2.19 6.34
C ASN A 145 -15.54 -3.16 7.52
N GLY A 146 -14.86 -2.86 8.62
CA GLY A 146 -14.93 -3.71 9.82
C GLY A 146 -13.73 -3.58 10.77
N GLY A 147 -12.70 -2.85 10.38
CA GLY A 147 -11.56 -2.52 11.23
C GLY A 147 -11.66 -1.10 11.80
N ASP A 148 -10.78 -0.79 12.71
CA ASP A 148 -10.65 0.53 13.31
C ASP A 148 -9.80 1.45 12.43
N ILE A 149 -10.18 2.74 12.37
CA ILE A 149 -9.39 3.78 11.73
C ILE A 149 -8.82 4.68 12.81
N THR A 150 -7.50 4.69 12.94
CA THR A 150 -6.78 5.52 13.90
C THR A 150 -5.89 6.51 13.15
N PHE A 151 -5.98 7.77 13.49
CA PHE A 151 -5.15 8.79 12.87
C PHE A 151 -4.78 9.88 13.87
N GLY A 152 -3.65 10.52 13.62
CA GLY A 152 -3.22 11.73 14.33
C GLY A 152 -3.94 12.97 13.79
N THR A 153 -3.24 14.08 13.66
CA THR A 153 -3.76 15.28 13.04
C THR A 153 -3.69 15.16 11.51
N LEU A 154 -4.83 15.30 10.83
CA LEU A 154 -4.89 15.33 9.38
C LEU A 154 -5.12 16.77 8.92
N ASP A 155 -4.17 17.35 8.20
CA ASP A 155 -4.29 18.68 7.60
C ASP A 155 -4.51 18.54 6.08
N VAL A 156 -5.54 19.19 5.57
CA VAL A 156 -5.87 19.19 4.15
C VAL A 156 -5.78 20.63 3.64
N GLY A 157 -4.74 20.90 2.84
CA GLY A 157 -4.52 22.20 2.23
C GLY A 157 -5.60 22.53 1.20
N CYS A 158 -6.24 23.68 1.35
CA CYS A 158 -7.19 24.18 0.35
C CYS A 158 -6.44 24.91 -0.75
N ARG A 159 -6.42 24.34 -1.94
CA ARG A 159 -5.94 25.04 -3.14
C ARG A 159 -7.04 25.96 -3.67
N GLY A 160 -7.10 27.20 -3.15
CA GLY A 160 -8.03 28.21 -3.65
C GLY A 160 -8.32 29.33 -2.64
N LYS A 161 -8.49 30.57 -3.13
CA LYS A 161 -8.73 31.78 -2.33
C LYS A 161 -10.13 31.86 -1.70
N ASP A 162 -10.96 30.83 -1.84
CA ASP A 162 -12.35 30.82 -1.37
C ASP A 162 -12.59 29.67 -0.37
N GLY A 163 -11.98 29.81 0.79
CA GLY A 163 -12.44 29.30 2.08
C GLY A 163 -12.73 27.80 2.21
N CYS A 164 -11.84 27.09 2.90
CA CYS A 164 -12.25 25.92 3.67
C CYS A 164 -13.27 26.33 4.73
N ARG A 165 -14.48 25.78 4.69
CA ARG A 165 -15.50 25.84 5.75
C ARG A 165 -15.70 24.46 6.32
#